data_6609b45009c7d0931ce9589354f842f1
#
_entry.id   6609b45009c7d0931ce9589354f842f1
#
_cell.length_a   1.000
_cell.length_b   1.000
_cell.length_c   1.000
_cell.angle_alpha   90.00
_cell.angle_beta   90.00
_cell.angle_gamma   90.00
#
_symmetry.space_group_name_H-M   'P 1'
#
loop_
_entity.id
_entity.type
_entity.pdbx_description
1 polymer ?
#
loop_
_entity_poly.entity_id
_entity_poly.type
_entity_poly.pdbx_seq_one_letter_code
_entity_poly.pdbx_strand_id
1 'polypeptide(L)'
;RRQRQMCIRDRKVSLSVWAFFDENTPGTYYVDLWEKLAEEYGYDIELKTYSTEQIKDKLKIALVCDELPDVFAVWGGNYPNFLFDANACLPVEKYLEASETKFADNYVLPYQDGHNYIIPCLVEAYAVTYCNQNLMQEMGLTVPHTWEELVALVQQVNIYNEAHGTEYTAIELGDKDSWLGELLYTVIVNRIDPYAQEKLAFGEMDFSAPVFTQAAEKLMQLKEMNAFPEKFLEIGEVEAVQNFADGKAVLFPHQSTIVYHLLDEMGADALSMEQFPSCNAAYDDSYAQYMVDINHTLTPGLCISSDTNYPDEAAQLCLEFAKRVNERNVTQYDYVDFVNDSGLEAPSEEALAVRQFHEQLDQAVHYTPLWYAVLEKEDGDNWRNLTRKLLGGAVNQEEFVQDAAQYLNFTAQ
;
A
#
# COMPACT_ATOMS: atom_id res chain seq x y z
N ARG A 1 46.99 -27.11 4.43
CA ARG A 1 45.65 -27.23 3.78
C ARG A 1 44.51 -27.57 4.76
N ARG A 2 44.73 -28.35 5.81
CA ARG A 2 43.68 -28.69 6.80
C ARG A 2 43.31 -27.52 7.74
N GLN A 3 44.24 -26.62 8.04
CA GLN A 3 43.96 -25.46 8.91
C GLN A 3 43.17 -24.34 8.23
N ARG A 4 43.24 -24.21 6.89
CA ARG A 4 42.41 -23.21 6.15
C ARG A 4 40.94 -23.65 6.01
N GLN A 5 40.65 -24.96 6.00
CA GLN A 5 39.28 -25.46 5.95
C GLN A 5 38.54 -25.40 7.30
N MET A 6 39.26 -25.38 8.42
CA MET A 6 38.66 -25.24 9.76
C MET A 6 38.23 -23.78 10.07
N CYS A 7 38.89 -22.78 9.48
CA CYS A 7 38.54 -21.36 9.72
C CYS A 7 37.27 -20.88 8.97
N ILE A 8 36.78 -21.66 7.99
CA ILE A 8 35.59 -21.28 7.21
C ILE A 8 34.30 -21.82 7.86
N ARG A 9 34.39 -22.83 8.69
CA ARG A 9 33.24 -23.51 9.33
C ARG A 9 32.73 -22.86 10.62
N ASP A 10 33.46 -21.91 11.20
CA ASP A 10 33.11 -21.26 12.48
C ASP A 10 32.76 -19.76 12.37
N ARG A 11 32.63 -19.22 11.16
CA ARG A 11 32.12 -17.85 11.03
C ARG A 11 30.60 -17.91 11.07
N LYS A 12 30.01 -17.43 12.15
CA LYS A 12 28.59 -17.18 12.24
C LYS A 12 28.19 -16.21 11.10
N VAL A 13 27.19 -16.56 10.32
CA VAL A 13 26.64 -15.70 9.28
C VAL A 13 26.10 -14.44 9.96
N SER A 14 26.52 -13.29 9.50
CA SER A 14 26.03 -12.00 10.01
C SER A 14 25.52 -11.17 8.84
N LEU A 15 24.23 -10.81 8.88
CA LEU A 15 23.54 -10.07 7.84
C LEU A 15 22.96 -8.78 8.40
N SER A 16 23.12 -7.70 7.66
CA SER A 16 22.41 -6.43 7.88
C SER A 16 21.13 -6.43 7.08
N VAL A 17 20.00 -6.13 7.73
CA VAL A 17 18.67 -6.14 7.10
C VAL A 17 17.97 -4.81 7.35
N TRP A 18 17.55 -4.14 6.27
CA TRP A 18 16.67 -3.00 6.35
C TRP A 18 15.29 -3.35 5.85
N ALA A 19 14.34 -3.36 6.77
CA ALA A 19 12.97 -3.81 6.51
C ALA A 19 11.97 -2.64 6.54
N PHE A 20 10.82 -2.88 5.89
CA PHE A 20 9.62 -2.06 6.08
C PHE A 20 9.10 -2.24 7.50
N PHE A 21 8.21 -1.31 7.88
CA PHE A 21 7.50 -1.35 9.13
C PHE A 21 8.44 -1.18 10.32
N ASP A 22 8.42 0.00 10.88
CA ASP A 22 9.06 0.24 12.17
C ASP A 22 8.20 -0.36 13.30
N GLU A 23 8.72 -0.31 14.52
CA GLU A 23 8.04 -0.83 15.73
C GLU A 23 6.68 -0.17 16.00
N ASN A 24 6.37 0.96 15.34
CA ASN A 24 5.12 1.67 15.47
C ASN A 24 4.13 1.35 14.34
N THR A 25 4.56 0.63 13.30
CA THR A 25 3.66 0.24 12.22
C THR A 25 2.70 -0.84 12.71
N PRO A 26 1.39 -0.73 12.45
CA PRO A 26 0.45 -1.78 12.77
C PRO A 26 0.91 -3.12 12.20
N GLY A 27 1.19 -4.07 13.07
CA GLY A 27 1.67 -5.40 12.68
C GLY A 27 3.16 -5.62 12.95
N THR A 28 3.54 -5.80 14.21
CA THR A 28 4.88 -6.24 14.63
C THR A 28 5.29 -7.59 14.03
N TYR A 29 4.33 -8.34 13.47
CA TYR A 29 4.56 -9.67 12.89
C TYR A 29 5.78 -9.73 11.97
N TYR A 30 5.97 -8.75 11.10
CA TYR A 30 7.09 -8.76 10.15
C TYR A 30 8.44 -8.58 10.85
N VAL A 31 8.49 -7.76 11.90
CA VAL A 31 9.71 -7.55 12.71
C VAL A 31 10.04 -8.83 13.46
N ASP A 32 9.05 -9.39 14.18
CA ASP A 32 9.21 -10.64 14.93
C ASP A 32 9.62 -11.81 14.03
N LEU A 33 9.11 -11.84 12.78
CA LEU A 33 9.44 -12.87 11.81
C LEU A 33 10.93 -12.85 11.42
N TRP A 34 11.51 -11.66 11.19
CA TRP A 34 12.95 -11.54 10.90
C TRP A 34 13.80 -12.10 12.04
N GLU A 35 13.49 -11.74 13.28
CA GLU A 35 14.21 -12.22 14.47
C GLU A 35 14.07 -13.74 14.64
N LYS A 36 12.85 -14.24 14.47
CA LYS A 36 12.57 -15.69 14.55
C LYS A 36 13.32 -16.49 13.49
N LEU A 37 13.33 -16.04 12.24
CA LEU A 37 14.04 -16.71 11.16
C LEU A 37 15.56 -16.68 11.40
N ALA A 38 16.10 -15.57 11.86
CA ALA A 38 17.51 -15.49 12.22
C ALA A 38 17.90 -16.51 13.31
N GLU A 39 17.06 -16.66 14.33
CA GLU A 39 17.26 -17.67 15.38
C GLU A 39 17.17 -19.09 14.82
N GLU A 40 16.15 -19.41 14.00
CA GLU A 40 15.95 -20.73 13.39
C GLU A 40 17.15 -21.17 12.53
N TYR A 41 17.73 -20.23 11.75
CA TYR A 41 18.89 -20.51 10.89
C TYR A 41 20.25 -20.34 11.60
N GLY A 42 20.25 -19.84 12.83
CA GLY A 42 21.48 -19.56 13.59
C GLY A 42 22.29 -18.40 13.02
N TYR A 43 21.63 -17.49 12.32
CA TYR A 43 22.24 -16.27 11.78
C TYR A 43 22.24 -15.15 12.83
N ASP A 44 23.16 -14.23 12.65
CA ASP A 44 23.21 -12.97 13.39
C ASP A 44 22.67 -11.87 12.47
N ILE A 45 21.59 -11.21 12.83
CA ILE A 45 21.04 -10.14 12.00
C ILE A 45 21.12 -8.80 12.73
N GLU A 46 21.58 -7.77 12.01
CA GLU A 46 21.41 -6.38 12.40
C GLU A 46 20.16 -5.85 11.70
N LEU A 47 19.00 -5.98 12.34
CA LEU A 47 17.73 -5.51 11.79
C LEU A 47 17.54 -4.03 12.08
N LYS A 48 17.28 -3.25 11.02
CA LYS A 48 16.81 -1.87 11.10
C LYS A 48 15.48 -1.75 10.40
N THR A 49 14.52 -1.20 11.08
CA THR A 49 13.18 -0.98 10.57
C THR A 49 12.96 0.51 10.33
N TYR A 50 12.24 0.82 9.28
CA TYR A 50 12.00 2.19 8.86
C TYR A 50 10.57 2.33 8.35
N SER A 51 10.00 3.52 8.50
CA SER A 51 8.78 3.85 7.75
C SER A 51 9.06 3.88 6.24
N THR A 52 7.99 3.79 5.45
CA THR A 52 8.02 3.80 3.98
C THR A 52 8.88 4.95 3.43
N GLU A 53 8.69 6.16 3.93
CA GLU A 53 9.42 7.32 3.40
C GLU A 53 10.87 7.37 3.89
N GLN A 54 11.12 6.96 5.12
CA GLN A 54 12.47 6.94 5.67
C GLN A 54 13.39 5.97 4.93
N ILE A 55 12.93 4.74 4.62
CA ILE A 55 13.77 3.75 3.95
C ILE A 55 14.13 4.20 2.53
N LYS A 56 13.21 4.87 1.82
CA LYS A 56 13.44 5.41 0.47
C LYS A 56 14.61 6.39 0.43
N ASP A 57 14.65 7.33 1.38
CA ASP A 57 15.73 8.30 1.46
C ASP A 57 17.04 7.67 1.94
N LYS A 58 16.96 6.75 2.90
CA LYS A 58 18.15 6.07 3.42
C LYS A 58 18.83 5.18 2.39
N LEU A 59 18.10 4.47 1.53
CA LEU A 59 18.67 3.66 0.47
C LEU A 59 19.44 4.50 -0.55
N LYS A 60 18.97 5.71 -0.89
CA LYS A 60 19.70 6.63 -1.77
C LYS A 60 21.01 7.07 -1.17
N ILE A 61 20.98 7.45 0.13
CA ILE A 61 22.19 7.87 0.84
C ILE A 61 23.16 6.69 0.96
N ALA A 62 22.68 5.51 1.33
CA ALA A 62 23.50 4.33 1.49
C ALA A 62 24.17 3.89 0.19
N LEU A 63 23.45 3.98 -0.95
CA LEU A 63 24.02 3.71 -2.26
C LEU A 63 25.20 4.64 -2.58
N VAL A 64 25.05 5.94 -2.33
CA VAL A 64 26.13 6.93 -2.58
C VAL A 64 27.32 6.74 -1.66
N CYS A 65 27.08 6.23 -0.45
CA CYS A 65 28.13 6.00 0.56
C CYS A 65 28.76 4.61 0.51
N ASP A 66 28.33 3.72 -0.41
CA ASP A 66 28.71 2.30 -0.43
C ASP A 66 28.41 1.58 0.90
N GLU A 67 27.26 1.89 1.53
CA GLU A 67 26.82 1.39 2.83
C GLU A 67 25.45 0.67 2.76
N LEU A 68 25.11 0.11 1.59
CA LEU A 68 23.87 -0.68 1.47
C LEU A 68 23.94 -1.90 2.39
N PRO A 69 22.82 -2.24 3.08
CA PRO A 69 22.76 -3.47 3.87
C PRO A 69 22.76 -4.71 2.97
N ASP A 70 23.00 -5.89 3.54
CA ASP A 70 22.99 -7.16 2.80
C ASP A 70 21.62 -7.45 2.19
N VAL A 71 20.54 -7.15 2.94
CA VAL A 71 19.14 -7.30 2.50
C VAL A 71 18.39 -5.99 2.78
N PHE A 72 17.59 -5.56 1.83
CA PHE A 72 16.77 -4.37 2.01
C PHE A 72 15.44 -4.47 1.27
N ALA A 73 14.43 -3.90 1.90
CA ALA A 73 13.10 -3.83 1.34
C ALA A 73 12.99 -2.69 0.31
N VAL A 74 12.27 -2.97 -0.78
CA VAL A 74 11.98 -2.02 -1.86
C VAL A 74 10.52 -2.13 -2.26
N TRP A 75 10.00 -1.06 -2.85
CA TRP A 75 8.76 -1.12 -3.63
C TRP A 75 9.11 -1.42 -5.08
N GLY A 76 8.21 -2.08 -5.78
CA GLY A 76 8.33 -2.25 -7.20
C GLY A 76 8.24 -0.92 -7.97
N GLY A 77 8.10 -1.00 -9.27
CA GLY A 77 7.99 0.13 -10.17
C GLY A 77 9.30 0.80 -10.51
N ASN A 78 9.15 2.06 -10.86
CA ASN A 78 10.29 2.87 -11.23
C ASN A 78 11.18 3.24 -10.02
N TYR A 79 10.63 3.09 -8.80
CA TYR A 79 11.37 3.49 -7.61
C TYR A 79 12.75 2.84 -7.48
N PRO A 80 12.93 1.49 -7.59
CA PRO A 80 14.22 0.86 -7.37
C PRO A 80 15.20 0.96 -8.55
N ASN A 81 14.82 1.57 -9.68
CA ASN A 81 15.65 1.63 -10.89
C ASN A 81 17.03 2.19 -10.62
N PHE A 82 17.17 3.20 -9.77
CA PHE A 82 18.46 3.78 -9.39
C PHE A 82 19.42 2.78 -8.74
N LEU A 83 18.90 1.74 -8.08
CA LEU A 83 19.70 0.66 -7.50
C LEU A 83 20.13 -0.35 -8.57
N PHE A 84 19.21 -0.68 -9.50
CA PHE A 84 19.47 -1.63 -10.60
C PHE A 84 20.44 -1.04 -11.61
N ASP A 85 20.26 0.20 -12.02
CA ASP A 85 21.16 0.93 -12.91
C ASP A 85 22.57 1.07 -12.35
N ALA A 86 22.68 1.18 -11.02
CA ALA A 86 23.97 1.20 -10.32
C ALA A 86 24.59 -0.20 -10.14
N ASN A 87 23.92 -1.29 -10.59
CA ASN A 87 24.33 -2.68 -10.33
C ASN A 87 24.49 -3.00 -8.84
N ALA A 88 23.72 -2.35 -7.98
CA ALA A 88 23.81 -2.49 -6.53
C ALA A 88 23.02 -3.69 -5.97
N CYS A 89 22.21 -4.32 -6.79
CA CYS A 89 21.41 -5.48 -6.44
C CYS A 89 21.92 -6.76 -7.12
N LEU A 90 21.84 -7.87 -6.39
CA LEU A 90 22.16 -9.19 -6.90
C LEU A 90 20.98 -9.74 -7.72
N PRO A 91 21.21 -10.23 -8.96
CA PRO A 91 20.20 -11.00 -9.70
C PRO A 91 19.77 -12.25 -8.94
N VAL A 92 18.44 -12.44 -8.80
CA VAL A 92 17.90 -13.48 -7.90
C VAL A 92 17.28 -14.69 -8.62
N GLU A 93 17.30 -14.74 -9.97
CA GLU A 93 16.68 -15.81 -10.76
C GLU A 93 17.12 -17.20 -10.30
N LYS A 94 18.41 -17.41 -10.10
CA LYS A 94 18.96 -18.72 -9.70
C LYS A 94 18.36 -19.21 -8.37
N TYR A 95 18.02 -18.27 -7.47
CA TYR A 95 17.43 -18.60 -6.19
C TYR A 95 15.93 -18.87 -6.29
N LEU A 96 15.22 -18.07 -7.11
CA LEU A 96 13.81 -18.27 -7.41
C LEU A 96 13.58 -19.62 -8.12
N GLU A 97 14.44 -19.97 -9.10
CA GLU A 97 14.39 -21.24 -9.83
C GLU A 97 14.66 -22.44 -8.92
N ALA A 98 15.64 -22.32 -8.03
CA ALA A 98 16.05 -23.38 -7.11
C ALA A 98 15.09 -23.56 -5.92
N SER A 99 14.28 -22.54 -5.61
CA SER A 99 13.35 -22.56 -4.47
C SER A 99 12.21 -23.55 -4.69
N GLU A 100 11.76 -24.19 -3.62
CA GLU A 100 10.50 -24.94 -3.59
C GLU A 100 9.29 -24.01 -3.65
N THR A 101 9.42 -22.79 -3.12
CA THR A 101 8.40 -21.76 -3.18
C THR A 101 8.36 -21.19 -4.60
N LYS A 102 7.25 -21.37 -5.30
CA LYS A 102 7.03 -20.84 -6.66
C LYS A 102 6.04 -19.68 -6.58
N PHE A 103 6.55 -18.48 -6.76
CA PHE A 103 5.71 -17.28 -6.81
C PHE A 103 4.87 -17.25 -8.08
N ALA A 104 3.69 -16.67 -8.02
CA ALA A 104 2.87 -16.42 -9.21
C ALA A 104 3.57 -15.44 -10.17
N ASP A 105 3.37 -15.62 -11.47
CA ASP A 105 4.14 -14.93 -12.51
C ASP A 105 4.01 -13.39 -12.43
N ASN A 106 2.86 -12.90 -12.01
CA ASN A 106 2.61 -11.45 -11.81
C ASN A 106 3.41 -10.84 -10.65
N TYR A 107 4.02 -11.66 -9.78
CA TYR A 107 4.86 -11.20 -8.68
C TYR A 107 6.36 -11.24 -9.01
N VAL A 108 6.77 -11.88 -10.10
CA VAL A 108 8.18 -12.02 -10.49
C VAL A 108 8.38 -11.37 -11.86
N LEU A 109 8.58 -10.05 -11.85
CA LEU A 109 8.73 -9.28 -13.07
C LEU A 109 10.21 -8.93 -13.31
N PRO A 110 10.75 -9.24 -14.52
CA PRO A 110 12.12 -8.88 -14.86
C PRO A 110 12.26 -7.36 -15.05
N TYR A 111 13.40 -6.83 -14.67
CA TYR A 111 13.79 -5.47 -15.00
C TYR A 111 14.13 -5.33 -16.50
N GLN A 112 14.38 -4.11 -16.97
CA GLN A 112 14.64 -3.79 -18.39
C GLN A 112 15.83 -4.55 -18.99
N ASP A 113 16.81 -4.96 -18.17
CA ASP A 113 17.97 -5.77 -18.56
C ASP A 113 17.68 -7.28 -18.61
N GLY A 114 16.45 -7.68 -18.28
CA GLY A 114 15.99 -9.07 -18.27
C GLY A 114 16.26 -9.83 -16.98
N HIS A 115 16.84 -9.18 -15.97
CA HIS A 115 17.10 -9.79 -14.66
C HIS A 115 15.99 -9.53 -13.65
N ASN A 116 15.77 -10.47 -12.73
CA ASN A 116 14.95 -10.29 -11.56
C ASN A 116 15.83 -9.91 -10.36
N TYR A 117 15.52 -8.81 -9.70
CA TYR A 117 16.26 -8.30 -8.54
C TYR A 117 15.47 -8.36 -7.24
N ILE A 118 14.17 -8.62 -7.33
CA ILE A 118 13.24 -8.56 -6.18
C ILE A 118 12.71 -9.95 -5.89
N ILE A 119 12.82 -10.38 -4.63
CA ILE A 119 12.11 -11.54 -4.08
C ILE A 119 10.79 -10.99 -3.52
N PRO A 120 9.62 -11.36 -4.06
CA PRO A 120 8.33 -10.89 -3.57
C PRO A 120 8.14 -11.25 -2.09
N CYS A 121 7.61 -10.35 -1.28
CA CYS A 121 7.37 -10.64 0.13
C CYS A 121 6.07 -10.07 0.68
N LEU A 122 5.36 -9.28 -0.11
CA LEU A 122 4.04 -8.75 0.22
C LEU A 122 3.11 -8.95 -0.96
N VAL A 123 1.80 -8.89 -0.69
CA VAL A 123 0.76 -9.00 -1.71
C VAL A 123 0.46 -7.68 -2.39
N GLU A 124 -0.21 -7.74 -3.53
CA GLU A 124 -0.81 -6.59 -4.18
C GLU A 124 -1.76 -5.85 -3.21
N ALA A 125 -1.79 -4.53 -3.32
CA ALA A 125 -2.63 -3.67 -2.52
C ALA A 125 -3.60 -2.89 -3.41
N TYR A 126 -4.87 -2.93 -3.06
CA TYR A 126 -5.93 -2.20 -3.74
C TYR A 126 -6.56 -1.18 -2.81
N ALA A 127 -7.05 -0.07 -3.37
CA ALA A 127 -7.85 0.88 -2.61
C ALA A 127 -9.21 0.27 -2.28
N VAL A 128 -9.54 0.29 -1.01
CA VAL A 128 -10.84 -0.13 -0.46
C VAL A 128 -11.34 0.90 0.53
N THR A 129 -12.57 0.77 0.97
CA THR A 129 -13.14 1.57 2.06
C THR A 129 -13.55 0.64 3.18
N TYR A 130 -12.82 0.69 4.28
CA TYR A 130 -13.23 -0.02 5.50
C TYR A 130 -14.42 0.69 6.14
N CYS A 131 -15.40 -0.09 6.60
CA CYS A 131 -16.58 0.41 7.29
C CYS A 131 -16.62 -0.17 8.70
N ASN A 132 -16.74 0.70 9.71
CA ASN A 132 -16.91 0.30 11.10
C ASN A 132 -18.37 -0.06 11.35
N GLN A 133 -18.67 -1.37 11.36
CA GLN A 133 -20.03 -1.88 11.49
C GLN A 133 -20.67 -1.52 12.84
N ASN A 134 -19.89 -1.42 13.91
CA ASN A 134 -20.37 -1.04 15.23
C ASN A 134 -20.90 0.39 15.24
N LEU A 135 -20.11 1.34 14.70
CA LEU A 135 -20.54 2.75 14.60
C LEU A 135 -21.70 2.91 13.62
N MET A 136 -21.68 2.20 12.51
CA MET A 136 -22.79 2.24 11.56
C MET A 136 -24.10 1.75 12.19
N GLN A 137 -24.05 0.67 12.95
CA GLN A 137 -25.22 0.16 13.68
C GLN A 137 -25.68 1.14 14.77
N GLU A 138 -24.73 1.71 15.55
CA GLU A 138 -25.02 2.65 16.63
C GLU A 138 -25.73 3.91 16.11
N MET A 139 -25.28 4.43 14.96
CA MET A 139 -25.82 5.66 14.35
C MET A 139 -26.97 5.39 13.36
N GLY A 140 -27.32 4.13 13.10
CA GLY A 140 -28.35 3.76 12.11
C GLY A 140 -27.94 4.11 10.68
N LEU A 141 -26.64 4.04 10.36
CA LEU A 141 -26.09 4.31 9.05
C LEU A 141 -26.11 3.07 8.14
N THR A 142 -26.12 3.30 6.84
CA THR A 142 -25.93 2.27 5.82
C THR A 142 -24.69 2.55 5.01
N VAL A 143 -24.08 1.53 4.41
CA VAL A 143 -22.95 1.68 3.50
C VAL A 143 -23.36 2.58 2.33
N PRO A 144 -22.63 3.67 2.06
CA PRO A 144 -22.96 4.54 0.94
C PRO A 144 -22.46 3.93 -0.38
N HIS A 145 -23.31 3.92 -1.42
CA HIS A 145 -22.97 3.47 -2.77
C HIS A 145 -22.86 4.61 -3.78
N THR A 146 -23.45 5.76 -3.46
CA THR A 146 -23.41 6.96 -4.28
C THR A 146 -22.80 8.13 -3.52
N TRP A 147 -22.39 9.17 -4.25
CA TRP A 147 -21.86 10.41 -3.67
C TRP A 147 -22.87 11.08 -2.74
N GLU A 148 -24.13 11.10 -3.13
CA GLU A 148 -25.21 11.70 -2.36
C GLU A 148 -25.44 10.96 -1.02
N GLU A 149 -25.32 9.64 -1.03
CA GLU A 149 -25.41 8.82 0.17
C GLU A 149 -24.19 9.06 1.09
N LEU A 150 -22.99 9.21 0.53
CA LEU A 150 -21.80 9.57 1.30
C LEU A 150 -21.96 10.95 1.97
N VAL A 151 -22.42 11.95 1.22
CA VAL A 151 -22.70 13.29 1.76
C VAL A 151 -23.72 13.23 2.88
N ALA A 152 -24.78 12.43 2.72
CA ALA A 152 -25.80 12.24 3.76
C ALA A 152 -25.22 11.54 5.01
N LEU A 153 -24.34 10.55 4.84
CA LEU A 153 -23.64 9.87 5.93
C LEU A 153 -22.79 10.87 6.73
N VAL A 154 -21.99 11.69 6.06
CA VAL A 154 -21.17 12.72 6.71
C VAL A 154 -22.03 13.67 7.54
N GLN A 155 -23.16 14.13 6.99
CA GLN A 155 -24.11 14.98 7.71
C GLN A 155 -24.70 14.29 8.94
N GLN A 156 -25.06 13.01 8.82
CA GLN A 156 -25.63 12.24 9.94
C GLN A 156 -24.61 12.04 11.08
N VAL A 157 -23.33 11.79 10.75
CA VAL A 157 -22.26 11.69 11.76
C VAL A 157 -22.10 13.01 12.50
N ASN A 158 -22.09 14.15 11.79
CA ASN A 158 -22.00 15.47 12.41
C ASN A 158 -23.21 15.77 13.33
N ILE A 159 -24.42 15.44 12.88
CA ILE A 159 -25.64 15.59 13.70
C ILE A 159 -25.58 14.69 14.95
N TYR A 160 -25.11 13.45 14.79
CA TYR A 160 -24.95 12.53 15.92
C TYR A 160 -23.98 13.09 16.95
N ASN A 161 -22.81 13.60 16.53
CA ASN A 161 -21.82 14.21 17.39
C ASN A 161 -22.41 15.40 18.19
N GLU A 162 -23.14 16.30 17.52
CA GLU A 162 -23.79 17.42 18.18
C GLU A 162 -24.83 16.99 19.23
N ALA A 163 -25.60 15.93 18.90
CA ALA A 163 -26.66 15.45 19.78
C ALA A 163 -26.13 14.69 21.02
N HIS A 164 -24.99 14.01 20.89
CA HIS A 164 -24.46 13.12 21.94
C HIS A 164 -23.18 13.65 22.60
N GLY A 165 -22.60 14.74 22.08
CA GLY A 165 -21.34 15.30 22.60
C GLY A 165 -20.15 14.37 22.31
N THR A 166 -20.18 13.68 21.19
CA THR A 166 -19.11 12.81 20.69
C THR A 166 -18.28 13.52 19.61
N GLU A 167 -17.14 12.94 19.25
CA GLU A 167 -16.20 13.49 18.26
C GLU A 167 -15.83 12.43 17.20
N TYR A 168 -16.80 11.62 16.76
CA TYR A 168 -16.56 10.64 15.71
C TYR A 168 -16.28 11.32 14.36
N THR A 169 -15.40 10.73 13.58
CA THR A 169 -15.09 11.18 12.24
C THR A 169 -15.90 10.37 11.20
N ALA A 170 -16.44 11.02 10.20
CA ALA A 170 -17.15 10.30 9.15
C ALA A 170 -16.19 9.48 8.28
N ILE A 171 -15.04 10.07 7.93
CA ILE A 171 -13.99 9.45 7.12
C ILE A 171 -12.65 9.67 7.82
N GLU A 172 -11.97 8.59 8.22
CA GLU A 172 -10.61 8.69 8.71
C GLU A 172 -9.66 9.09 7.58
N LEU A 173 -8.73 9.97 7.89
CA LEU A 173 -7.67 10.41 6.99
C LEU A 173 -6.47 10.88 7.80
N GLY A 174 -5.29 10.37 7.49
CA GLY A 174 -4.02 10.83 8.02
C GLY A 174 -3.07 11.15 6.89
N ASP A 175 -2.91 12.43 6.53
CA ASP A 175 -2.15 12.85 5.34
C ASP A 175 -0.82 13.54 5.68
N LYS A 176 -0.24 13.27 6.84
CA LYS A 176 1.10 13.75 7.18
C LYS A 176 2.15 13.29 6.18
N ASP A 177 2.02 12.05 5.72
CA ASP A 177 2.94 11.41 4.78
C ASP A 177 2.55 11.63 3.31
N SER A 178 1.51 12.43 3.05
CA SER A 178 1.06 12.92 1.73
C SER A 178 0.57 11.86 0.74
N TRP A 179 0.32 10.61 1.18
CA TRP A 179 -0.10 9.56 0.25
C TRP A 179 -1.59 9.17 0.36
N LEU A 180 -2.19 9.29 1.56
CA LEU A 180 -3.61 8.97 1.72
C LEU A 180 -4.52 10.03 1.06
N GLY A 181 -4.09 11.29 1.04
CA GLY A 181 -4.77 12.33 0.28
C GLY A 181 -4.70 12.09 -1.22
N GLU A 182 -3.53 11.68 -1.74
CA GLU A 182 -3.37 11.25 -3.12
C GLU A 182 -4.25 10.05 -3.45
N LEU A 183 -4.26 9.03 -2.58
CA LEU A 183 -5.10 7.85 -2.74
C LEU A 183 -6.57 8.23 -2.87
N LEU A 184 -7.06 9.06 -1.94
CA LEU A 184 -8.47 9.49 -1.94
C LEU A 184 -8.82 10.30 -3.20
N TYR A 185 -7.94 11.21 -3.65
CA TYR A 185 -8.14 11.92 -4.90
C TYR A 185 -8.20 10.97 -6.11
N THR A 186 -7.25 10.03 -6.20
CA THR A 186 -7.21 9.02 -7.27
C THR A 186 -8.49 8.18 -7.29
N VAL A 187 -8.95 7.75 -6.12
CA VAL A 187 -10.20 7.01 -5.99
C VAL A 187 -11.38 7.84 -6.48
N ILE A 188 -11.48 9.12 -6.12
CA ILE A 188 -12.57 10.00 -6.59
C ILE A 188 -12.52 10.17 -8.12
N VAL A 189 -11.33 10.37 -8.72
CA VAL A 189 -11.18 10.42 -10.19
C VAL A 189 -11.70 9.12 -10.82
N ASN A 190 -11.29 7.96 -10.31
CA ASN A 190 -11.74 6.65 -10.78
C ASN A 190 -13.26 6.48 -10.67
N ARG A 191 -13.89 7.02 -9.62
CA ARG A 191 -15.35 6.97 -9.42
C ARG A 191 -16.13 7.93 -10.31
N ILE A 192 -15.49 8.94 -10.91
CA ILE A 192 -16.08 9.84 -11.92
C ILE A 192 -15.89 9.27 -13.33
N ASP A 193 -14.67 8.89 -13.69
CA ASP A 193 -14.31 8.22 -14.95
C ASP A 193 -13.17 7.22 -14.69
N PRO A 194 -13.44 5.91 -14.68
CA PRO A 194 -12.43 4.89 -14.37
C PRO A 194 -11.28 4.81 -15.40
N TYR A 195 -11.46 5.40 -16.57
CA TYR A 195 -10.45 5.42 -17.64
C TYR A 195 -9.72 6.76 -17.78
N ALA A 196 -10.00 7.74 -16.89
CA ALA A 196 -9.42 9.08 -17.01
C ALA A 196 -7.90 9.09 -16.97
N GLN A 197 -7.31 8.31 -16.09
CA GLN A 197 -5.85 8.22 -15.96
C GLN A 197 -5.19 7.57 -17.18
N GLU A 198 -5.79 6.52 -17.73
CA GLU A 198 -5.33 5.86 -18.95
C GLU A 198 -5.40 6.82 -20.14
N LYS A 199 -6.53 7.50 -20.31
CA LYS A 199 -6.70 8.53 -21.36
C LYS A 199 -5.68 9.67 -21.23
N LEU A 200 -5.36 10.08 -19.98
CA LEU A 200 -4.33 11.09 -19.73
C LEU A 200 -2.94 10.56 -20.15
N ALA A 201 -2.59 9.34 -19.75
CA ALA A 201 -1.30 8.73 -20.07
C ALA A 201 -1.08 8.55 -21.58
N PHE A 202 -2.15 8.23 -22.34
CA PHE A 202 -2.09 8.12 -23.80
C PHE A 202 -2.28 9.45 -24.55
N GLY A 203 -2.42 10.56 -23.85
CA GLY A 203 -2.62 11.88 -24.46
C GLY A 203 -3.99 12.08 -25.13
N GLU A 204 -4.96 11.21 -24.81
CA GLU A 204 -6.36 11.35 -25.25
C GLU A 204 -7.14 12.34 -24.40
N MET A 205 -6.58 12.71 -23.26
CA MET A 205 -7.10 13.67 -22.29
C MET A 205 -5.94 14.48 -21.71
N ASP A 206 -6.22 15.66 -21.20
CA ASP A 206 -5.29 16.45 -20.39
C ASP A 206 -5.95 16.91 -19.08
N PHE A 207 -5.19 17.56 -18.21
CA PHE A 207 -5.70 18.03 -16.91
C PHE A 207 -6.79 19.10 -16.99
N SER A 208 -7.05 19.69 -18.16
CA SER A 208 -8.19 20.59 -18.35
C SER A 208 -9.53 19.86 -18.45
N ALA A 209 -9.52 18.53 -18.56
CA ALA A 209 -10.73 17.73 -18.60
C ALA A 209 -11.53 17.86 -17.28
N PRO A 210 -12.86 17.99 -17.35
CA PRO A 210 -13.69 18.27 -16.17
C PRO A 210 -13.56 17.27 -15.03
N VAL A 211 -13.21 16.02 -15.30
CA VAL A 211 -13.08 14.97 -14.29
C VAL A 211 -12.08 15.35 -13.19
N PHE A 212 -10.98 15.99 -13.53
CA PHE A 212 -9.93 16.35 -12.55
C PHE A 212 -10.35 17.49 -11.65
N THR A 213 -11.00 18.54 -12.20
CA THR A 213 -11.55 19.62 -11.39
C THR A 213 -12.71 19.13 -10.51
N GLN A 214 -13.62 18.32 -11.06
CA GLN A 214 -14.73 17.72 -10.29
C GLN A 214 -14.24 16.84 -9.14
N ALA A 215 -13.17 16.09 -9.34
CA ALA A 215 -12.57 15.28 -8.26
C ALA A 215 -12.01 16.18 -7.15
N ALA A 216 -11.30 17.26 -7.51
CA ALA A 216 -10.81 18.23 -6.55
C ALA A 216 -11.93 18.93 -5.79
N GLU A 217 -13.02 19.31 -6.48
CA GLU A 217 -14.22 19.90 -5.86
C GLU A 217 -14.87 18.95 -4.85
N LYS A 218 -15.04 17.67 -5.22
CA LYS A 218 -15.60 16.65 -4.32
C LYS A 218 -14.72 16.42 -3.09
N LEU A 219 -13.41 16.32 -3.27
CA LEU A 219 -12.47 16.18 -2.17
C LEU A 219 -12.55 17.37 -1.19
N MET A 220 -12.60 18.59 -1.72
CA MET A 220 -12.74 19.79 -0.92
C MET A 220 -14.12 19.92 -0.27
N GLN A 221 -15.18 19.43 -0.91
CA GLN A 221 -16.51 19.37 -0.31
C GLN A 221 -16.51 18.50 0.96
N LEU A 222 -15.88 17.30 0.93
CA LEU A 222 -15.75 16.46 2.11
C LEU A 222 -15.02 17.19 3.24
N LYS A 223 -13.94 17.89 2.93
CA LYS A 223 -13.20 18.68 3.92
C LYS A 223 -14.07 19.78 4.52
N GLU A 224 -14.78 20.55 3.70
CA GLU A 224 -15.66 21.65 4.13
C GLU A 224 -16.82 21.17 5.00
N MET A 225 -17.26 19.92 4.79
CA MET A 225 -18.29 19.26 5.61
C MET A 225 -17.76 18.67 6.92
N ASN A 226 -16.49 18.88 7.25
CA ASN A 226 -15.81 18.24 8.39
C ASN A 226 -15.89 16.71 8.36
N ALA A 227 -15.72 16.12 7.19
CA ALA A 227 -15.72 14.66 7.05
C ALA A 227 -14.47 14.01 7.65
N PHE A 228 -13.34 14.73 7.71
CA PHE A 228 -12.04 14.27 8.16
C PHE A 228 -11.71 14.73 9.59
N PRO A 229 -10.72 14.09 10.28
CA PRO A 229 -10.20 14.60 11.53
C PRO A 229 -9.70 16.04 11.39
N GLU A 230 -9.89 16.89 12.42
CA GLU A 230 -9.50 18.31 12.37
C GLU A 230 -8.04 18.52 11.96
N LYS A 231 -7.15 17.62 12.41
CA LYS A 231 -5.69 17.70 12.17
C LYS A 231 -5.18 16.64 11.20
N PHE A 232 -5.98 16.21 10.25
CA PHE A 232 -5.62 15.12 9.34
C PHE A 232 -4.28 15.33 8.59
N LEU A 233 -3.85 16.57 8.38
CA LEU A 233 -2.53 16.87 7.78
C LEU A 233 -1.35 16.66 8.74
N GLU A 234 -1.60 16.50 10.04
CA GLU A 234 -0.58 16.24 11.06
C GLU A 234 -0.57 14.77 11.50
N ILE A 235 -1.66 14.05 11.25
CA ILE A 235 -1.85 12.63 11.56
C ILE A 235 -1.09 11.80 10.53
N GLY A 236 -0.19 10.92 11.01
CA GLY A 236 0.49 9.94 10.16
C GLY A 236 -0.38 8.70 9.90
N GLU A 237 0.02 7.87 8.93
CA GLU A 237 -0.70 6.65 8.55
C GLU A 237 -0.95 5.72 9.75
N VAL A 238 0.07 5.47 10.55
CA VAL A 238 -0.02 4.57 11.73
C VAL A 238 -1.07 5.05 12.72
N GLU A 239 -1.08 6.36 13.00
CA GLU A 239 -2.06 6.97 13.90
C GLU A 239 -3.47 6.90 13.32
N ALA A 240 -3.64 7.13 12.01
CA ALA A 240 -4.93 7.03 11.34
C ALA A 240 -5.49 5.60 11.40
N VAL A 241 -4.65 4.59 11.13
CA VAL A 241 -5.04 3.18 11.26
C VAL A 241 -5.47 2.86 12.69
N GLN A 242 -4.72 3.33 13.70
CA GLN A 242 -5.08 3.10 15.10
C GLN A 242 -6.36 3.85 15.48
N ASN A 243 -6.57 5.07 15.02
CA ASN A 243 -7.81 5.82 15.25
C ASN A 243 -9.03 5.06 14.72
N PHE A 244 -8.93 4.48 13.53
CA PHE A 244 -10.00 3.66 12.96
C PHE A 244 -10.20 2.38 13.77
N ALA A 245 -9.14 1.66 14.14
CA ALA A 245 -9.20 0.46 14.96
C ALA A 245 -9.80 0.74 16.37
N ASP A 246 -9.49 1.89 16.94
CA ASP A 246 -10.07 2.38 18.22
C ASP A 246 -11.57 2.75 18.09
N GLY A 247 -12.15 2.68 16.91
CA GLY A 247 -13.57 3.01 16.68
C GLY A 247 -13.86 4.51 16.68
N LYS A 248 -12.92 5.36 16.26
CA LYS A 248 -13.10 6.82 16.20
C LYS A 248 -13.68 7.31 14.87
N ALA A 249 -13.72 6.47 13.85
CA ALA A 249 -14.22 6.83 12.53
C ALA A 249 -15.15 5.75 11.93
N VAL A 250 -16.09 6.20 11.10
CA VAL A 250 -17.09 5.34 10.46
C VAL A 250 -16.54 4.66 9.21
N LEU A 251 -15.85 5.41 8.35
CA LEU A 251 -15.27 4.95 7.09
C LEU A 251 -13.77 5.23 7.08
N PHE A 252 -13.01 4.35 6.40
CA PHE A 252 -11.58 4.56 6.18
C PHE A 252 -11.16 4.08 4.78
N PRO A 253 -11.07 4.97 3.79
CA PRO A 253 -10.44 4.67 2.52
C PRO A 253 -8.94 4.41 2.71
N HIS A 254 -8.49 3.20 2.41
CA HIS A 254 -7.10 2.80 2.62
C HIS A 254 -6.72 1.63 1.70
N GLN A 255 -5.49 1.13 1.84
CA GLN A 255 -5.06 -0.09 1.15
C GLN A 255 -5.68 -1.34 1.77
N SER A 256 -5.96 -2.33 0.94
CA SER A 256 -6.58 -3.61 1.34
C SER A 256 -5.74 -4.42 2.34
N THR A 257 -4.42 -4.25 2.33
CA THR A 257 -3.48 -5.05 3.14
C THR A 257 -3.50 -4.75 4.64
N ILE A 258 -4.08 -3.62 5.08
CA ILE A 258 -4.22 -3.36 6.53
C ILE A 258 -5.34 -4.17 7.18
N VAL A 259 -6.11 -4.93 6.38
CA VAL A 259 -7.21 -5.78 6.88
C VAL A 259 -6.75 -6.71 8.01
N TYR A 260 -5.54 -7.24 7.94
CA TYR A 260 -4.99 -8.13 8.97
C TYR A 260 -4.98 -7.49 10.35
N HIS A 261 -4.44 -6.28 10.41
CA HIS A 261 -4.37 -5.51 11.66
C HIS A 261 -5.76 -5.14 12.16
N LEU A 262 -6.63 -4.69 11.26
CA LEU A 262 -7.99 -4.29 11.64
C LEU A 262 -8.82 -5.48 12.12
N LEU A 263 -8.65 -6.67 11.54
CA LEU A 263 -9.31 -7.89 12.03
C LEU A 263 -8.79 -8.32 13.40
N ASP A 264 -7.47 -8.20 13.63
CA ASP A 264 -6.86 -8.54 14.93
C ASP A 264 -7.34 -7.59 16.04
N GLU A 265 -7.51 -6.30 15.76
CA GLU A 265 -7.89 -5.28 16.75
C GLU A 265 -9.41 -5.17 16.95
N MET A 266 -10.18 -5.21 15.88
CA MET A 266 -11.63 -4.94 15.91
C MET A 266 -12.49 -6.21 15.94
N GLY A 267 -11.96 -7.31 15.42
CA GLY A 267 -12.69 -8.56 15.21
C GLY A 267 -13.48 -8.60 13.89
N ALA A 268 -13.77 -9.81 13.43
CA ALA A 268 -14.35 -10.07 12.10
C ALA A 268 -15.74 -9.45 11.89
N ASP A 269 -16.56 -9.37 12.94
CA ASP A 269 -17.94 -8.87 12.86
C ASP A 269 -18.04 -7.34 12.86
N ALA A 270 -16.96 -6.65 13.29
CA ALA A 270 -16.95 -5.20 13.39
C ALA A 270 -16.50 -4.49 12.11
N LEU A 271 -16.06 -5.24 11.10
CA LEU A 271 -15.41 -4.72 9.91
C LEU A 271 -16.09 -5.23 8.64
N SER A 272 -16.37 -4.32 7.70
CA SER A 272 -16.60 -4.65 6.29
C SER A 272 -15.64 -3.91 5.38
N MET A 273 -15.46 -4.42 4.16
CA MET A 273 -14.56 -3.85 3.15
C MET A 273 -15.34 -3.62 1.86
N GLU A 274 -15.49 -2.38 1.51
CA GLU A 274 -16.32 -1.91 0.41
C GLU A 274 -15.49 -1.12 -0.60
N GLN A 275 -16.06 -0.84 -1.75
CA GLN A 275 -15.49 0.16 -2.65
C GLN A 275 -15.99 1.56 -2.29
N PHE A 276 -15.15 2.58 -2.54
CA PHE A 276 -15.56 3.97 -2.37
C PHE A 276 -16.78 4.28 -3.27
N PRO A 277 -17.76 5.06 -2.82
CA PRO A 277 -19.01 5.30 -3.54
C PRO A 277 -18.83 5.86 -4.95
N SER A 278 -19.76 5.53 -5.84
CA SER A 278 -19.83 6.15 -7.17
C SER A 278 -19.93 7.67 -7.08
N CYS A 279 -19.21 8.34 -7.95
CA CYS A 279 -19.24 9.80 -8.09
C CYS A 279 -19.88 10.26 -9.42
N ASN A 280 -20.43 9.31 -10.18
CA ASN A 280 -21.07 9.56 -11.48
C ASN A 280 -22.19 8.57 -11.72
N ALA A 281 -23.41 9.05 -11.87
CA ALA A 281 -24.60 8.24 -12.08
C ALA A 281 -24.51 7.24 -13.25
N ALA A 282 -23.63 7.49 -14.22
CA ALA A 282 -23.37 6.52 -15.30
C ALA A 282 -22.73 5.21 -14.83
N TYR A 283 -22.12 5.22 -13.65
CA TYR A 283 -21.40 4.07 -13.08
C TYR A 283 -22.01 3.55 -11.76
N ASP A 284 -23.15 4.08 -11.30
CA ASP A 284 -23.74 3.71 -9.99
C ASP A 284 -23.95 2.19 -9.83
N ASP A 285 -24.30 1.49 -10.89
CA ASP A 285 -24.51 0.03 -10.86
C ASP A 285 -23.21 -0.78 -11.07
N SER A 286 -22.10 -0.14 -11.42
CA SER A 286 -20.87 -0.84 -11.84
C SER A 286 -19.58 -0.31 -11.20
N TYR A 287 -19.64 0.73 -10.38
CA TYR A 287 -18.45 1.40 -9.84
C TYR A 287 -17.50 0.45 -9.09
N ALA A 288 -18.05 -0.57 -8.42
CA ALA A 288 -17.25 -1.53 -7.68
C ALA A 288 -16.37 -2.45 -8.57
N GLN A 289 -16.65 -2.49 -9.88
CA GLN A 289 -15.88 -3.26 -10.86
C GLN A 289 -14.61 -2.53 -11.34
N TYR A 290 -14.42 -1.26 -10.94
CA TYR A 290 -13.28 -0.44 -11.32
C TYR A 290 -12.41 -0.16 -10.10
N MET A 291 -11.37 -0.95 -9.92
CA MET A 291 -10.52 -0.87 -8.73
C MET A 291 -9.33 0.08 -8.93
N VAL A 292 -8.83 0.64 -7.86
CA VAL A 292 -7.55 1.34 -7.85
C VAL A 292 -6.48 0.40 -7.30
N ASP A 293 -5.50 0.08 -8.15
CA ASP A 293 -4.34 -0.74 -7.81
C ASP A 293 -3.23 0.17 -7.27
N ILE A 294 -2.93 0.04 -6.00
CA ILE A 294 -1.96 0.90 -5.30
C ILE A 294 -0.53 0.56 -5.72
N ASN A 295 -0.24 -0.71 -5.91
CA ASN A 295 1.10 -1.19 -6.23
C ASN A 295 1.33 -1.41 -7.72
N HIS A 296 0.29 -1.45 -8.54
CA HIS A 296 0.31 -1.58 -10.01
C HIS A 296 1.39 -2.52 -10.54
N THR A 297 1.20 -3.83 -10.44
CA THR A 297 2.18 -4.85 -10.87
C THR A 297 3.55 -4.79 -10.16
N LEU A 298 3.66 -4.04 -9.10
CA LEU A 298 4.90 -3.59 -8.50
C LEU A 298 4.98 -4.04 -7.05
N THR A 299 4.90 -5.33 -6.86
CA THR A 299 4.87 -5.93 -5.53
C THR A 299 6.07 -5.49 -4.70
N PRO A 300 5.84 -5.00 -3.49
CA PRO A 300 6.93 -4.77 -2.56
C PRO A 300 7.68 -6.07 -2.28
N GLY A 301 9.01 -5.99 -2.21
CA GLY A 301 9.84 -7.16 -2.00
C GLY A 301 11.20 -6.84 -1.42
N LEU A 302 12.07 -7.82 -1.47
CA LEU A 302 13.39 -7.78 -0.87
C LEU A 302 14.45 -7.85 -1.96
N CYS A 303 15.40 -6.91 -1.93
CA CYS A 303 16.63 -6.95 -2.69
C CYS A 303 17.79 -7.42 -1.84
N ILE A 304 18.77 -8.04 -2.49
CA ILE A 304 20.02 -8.47 -1.90
C ILE A 304 21.12 -7.61 -2.49
N SER A 305 21.98 -7.04 -1.66
CA SER A 305 23.13 -6.25 -2.13
C SER A 305 24.07 -7.11 -2.97
N SER A 306 24.58 -6.55 -4.08
CA SER A 306 25.61 -7.19 -4.88
C SER A 306 26.93 -7.36 -4.12
N ASP A 307 27.17 -6.57 -3.07
CA ASP A 307 28.39 -6.57 -2.27
C ASP A 307 28.30 -7.47 -1.01
N THR A 308 27.17 -8.17 -0.81
CA THR A 308 27.04 -9.06 0.35
C THR A 308 28.07 -10.20 0.33
N ASN A 309 28.62 -10.52 1.50
CA ASN A 309 29.49 -11.67 1.67
C ASN A 309 28.74 -13.02 1.81
N TYR A 310 27.41 -12.98 1.94
CA TYR A 310 26.53 -14.12 2.24
C TYR A 310 25.33 -14.19 1.30
N PRO A 311 25.54 -14.22 -0.05
CA PRO A 311 24.44 -14.14 -1.01
C PRO A 311 23.46 -15.31 -0.93
N ASP A 312 23.95 -16.52 -0.64
CA ASP A 312 23.09 -17.71 -0.58
C ASP A 312 22.26 -17.72 0.71
N GLU A 313 22.85 -17.30 1.83
CA GLU A 313 22.17 -17.20 3.12
C GLU A 313 21.16 -16.04 3.13
N ALA A 314 21.50 -14.91 2.50
CA ALA A 314 20.58 -13.78 2.33
C ALA A 314 19.36 -14.19 1.49
N ALA A 315 19.58 -14.90 0.38
CA ALA A 315 18.49 -15.38 -0.46
C ALA A 315 17.61 -16.40 0.27
N GLN A 316 18.20 -17.31 1.02
CA GLN A 316 17.46 -18.29 1.83
C GLN A 316 16.56 -17.57 2.85
N LEU A 317 17.09 -16.57 3.55
CA LEU A 317 16.34 -15.79 4.54
C LEU A 317 15.19 -15.03 3.91
N CYS A 318 15.40 -14.39 2.76
CA CYS A 318 14.37 -13.66 2.02
C CYS A 318 13.25 -14.59 1.52
N LEU A 319 13.60 -15.74 0.95
CA LEU A 319 12.62 -16.70 0.45
C LEU A 319 11.77 -17.31 1.57
N GLU A 320 12.40 -17.64 2.72
CA GLU A 320 11.66 -18.16 3.87
C GLU A 320 10.77 -17.07 4.50
N PHE A 321 11.24 -15.84 4.56
CA PHE A 321 10.42 -14.71 5.00
C PHE A 321 9.16 -14.58 4.11
N ALA A 322 9.32 -14.54 2.79
CA ALA A 322 8.21 -14.47 1.85
C ALA A 322 7.22 -15.64 2.03
N LYS A 323 7.74 -16.85 2.15
CA LYS A 323 6.93 -18.05 2.39
C LYS A 323 6.09 -17.95 3.66
N ARG A 324 6.68 -17.52 4.79
CA ARG A 324 5.97 -17.38 6.06
C ARG A 324 4.93 -16.27 6.04
N VAL A 325 5.21 -15.17 5.32
CA VAL A 325 4.21 -14.13 5.09
C VAL A 325 3.03 -14.69 4.33
N ASN A 326 3.27 -15.43 3.25
CA ASN A 326 2.21 -16.07 2.47
C ASN A 326 1.40 -17.08 3.30
N GLU A 327 2.08 -17.97 4.06
CA GLU A 327 1.42 -18.89 4.96
C GLU A 327 0.46 -18.19 5.91
N ARG A 328 0.90 -17.11 6.55
CA ARG A 328 0.04 -16.32 7.44
C ARG A 328 -1.15 -15.71 6.72
N ASN A 329 -0.91 -15.09 5.58
CA ASN A 329 -1.96 -14.44 4.79
C ASN A 329 -3.08 -15.41 4.43
N VAL A 330 -2.74 -16.60 3.97
CA VAL A 330 -3.71 -17.61 3.57
C VAL A 330 -4.36 -18.29 4.78
N THR A 331 -3.56 -18.81 5.70
CA THR A 331 -4.06 -19.70 6.77
C THR A 331 -4.79 -18.98 7.89
N GLN A 332 -4.49 -17.70 8.13
CA GLN A 332 -5.10 -16.93 9.21
C GLN A 332 -6.21 -15.99 8.71
N TYR A 333 -6.09 -15.47 7.50
CA TYR A 333 -6.98 -14.41 7.02
C TYR A 333 -7.69 -14.75 5.71
N ASP A 334 -7.38 -15.90 5.09
CA ASP A 334 -7.89 -16.24 3.74
C ASP A 334 -7.65 -15.12 2.72
N TYR A 335 -6.50 -14.45 2.82
CA TYR A 335 -6.16 -13.37 1.91
C TYR A 335 -5.40 -13.90 0.68
N VAL A 336 -4.92 -13.03 -0.18
CA VAL A 336 -4.28 -13.37 -1.46
C VAL A 336 -3.10 -14.31 -1.26
N ASP A 337 -3.12 -15.46 -1.96
CA ASP A 337 -2.01 -16.41 -2.08
C ASP A 337 -1.12 -16.00 -3.26
N PHE A 338 0.11 -15.56 -2.99
CA PHE A 338 1.06 -15.18 -4.03
C PHE A 338 2.07 -16.29 -4.37
N VAL A 339 1.82 -17.49 -3.86
CA VAL A 339 2.62 -18.69 -4.15
C VAL A 339 1.78 -19.71 -4.91
N ASN A 340 2.24 -20.10 -6.09
CA ASN A 340 1.59 -21.13 -6.91
C ASN A 340 1.56 -22.47 -6.18
N ASP A 341 0.42 -23.15 -6.21
CA ASP A 341 0.22 -24.49 -5.66
C ASP A 341 0.73 -24.63 -4.22
N SER A 342 0.52 -23.59 -3.40
CA SER A 342 0.99 -23.56 -2.01
C SER A 342 0.44 -24.70 -1.15
N GLY A 343 -0.73 -25.23 -1.49
CA GLY A 343 -1.42 -26.28 -0.75
C GLY A 343 -1.89 -25.84 0.63
N LEU A 344 -1.92 -24.54 0.90
CA LEU A 344 -2.38 -23.98 2.15
C LEU A 344 -3.92 -24.02 2.23
N GLU A 345 -4.43 -24.27 3.41
CA GLU A 345 -5.87 -24.25 3.67
C GLU A 345 -6.25 -22.94 4.36
N ALA A 346 -7.28 -22.29 3.82
CA ALA A 346 -7.89 -21.13 4.42
C ALA A 346 -8.57 -21.46 5.77
N PRO A 347 -8.81 -20.46 6.65
CA PRO A 347 -9.57 -20.67 7.88
C PRO A 347 -10.99 -21.17 7.57
N SER A 348 -11.56 -21.93 8.51
CA SER A 348 -12.91 -22.50 8.35
C SER A 348 -14.04 -21.46 8.33
N GLU A 349 -13.78 -20.29 8.86
CA GLU A 349 -14.67 -19.13 8.89
C GLU A 349 -13.96 -17.94 8.25
N GLU A 350 -14.50 -17.49 7.14
CA GLU A 350 -14.00 -16.32 6.42
C GLU A 350 -14.61 -15.04 7.00
N ALA A 351 -13.75 -14.05 7.30
CA ALA A 351 -14.21 -12.74 7.74
C ALA A 351 -15.03 -12.03 6.65
N LEU A 352 -16.12 -11.34 7.03
CA LEU A 352 -16.96 -10.60 6.09
C LEU A 352 -16.16 -9.67 5.18
N ALA A 353 -15.23 -8.91 5.75
CA ALA A 353 -14.39 -7.97 5.00
C ALA A 353 -13.57 -8.66 3.90
N VAL A 354 -12.99 -9.82 4.19
CA VAL A 354 -12.16 -10.58 3.24
C VAL A 354 -13.02 -11.19 2.14
N ARG A 355 -14.15 -11.78 2.48
CA ARG A 355 -15.09 -12.31 1.49
C ARG A 355 -15.58 -11.23 0.52
N GLN A 356 -15.95 -10.06 1.04
CA GLN A 356 -16.35 -8.93 0.20
C GLN A 356 -15.22 -8.48 -0.73
N PHE A 357 -13.98 -8.51 -0.24
CA PHE A 357 -12.82 -8.17 -1.06
C PHE A 357 -12.60 -9.18 -2.19
N HIS A 358 -12.71 -10.48 -1.93
CA HIS A 358 -12.64 -11.52 -2.97
C HIS A 358 -13.73 -11.35 -4.01
N GLU A 359 -14.98 -11.10 -3.58
CA GLU A 359 -16.10 -10.84 -4.48
C GLU A 359 -15.85 -9.62 -5.39
N GLN A 360 -15.18 -8.58 -4.87
CA GLN A 360 -14.81 -7.39 -5.63
C GLN A 360 -13.68 -7.69 -6.63
N LEU A 361 -12.66 -8.45 -6.25
CA LEU A 361 -11.60 -8.89 -7.16
C LEU A 361 -12.15 -9.75 -8.30
N ASP A 362 -13.05 -10.68 -8.01
CA ASP A 362 -13.68 -11.56 -9.01
C ASP A 362 -14.54 -10.78 -10.02
N GLN A 363 -15.13 -9.66 -9.59
CA GLN A 363 -15.96 -8.81 -10.42
C GLN A 363 -15.20 -7.69 -11.12
N ALA A 364 -13.93 -7.48 -10.77
CA ALA A 364 -13.13 -6.39 -11.31
C ALA A 364 -12.91 -6.55 -12.83
N VAL A 365 -13.18 -5.47 -13.57
CA VAL A 365 -13.03 -5.42 -15.04
C VAL A 365 -11.92 -4.46 -15.47
N HIS A 366 -11.49 -3.58 -14.57
CA HIS A 366 -10.44 -2.61 -14.86
C HIS A 366 -9.72 -2.18 -13.57
N TYR A 367 -8.42 -1.97 -13.69
CA TYR A 367 -7.56 -1.52 -12.60
C TYR A 367 -6.88 -0.21 -12.99
N THR A 368 -7.09 0.82 -12.18
CA THR A 368 -6.42 2.12 -12.33
C THR A 368 -5.23 2.17 -11.38
N PRO A 369 -4.00 2.36 -11.86
CA PRO A 369 -2.85 2.44 -10.96
C PRO A 369 -2.89 3.72 -10.11
N LEU A 370 -2.33 3.65 -8.90
CA LEU A 370 -2.05 4.86 -8.12
C LEU A 370 -1.04 5.73 -8.89
N TRP A 371 -1.26 7.02 -8.95
CA TRP A 371 -0.46 7.91 -9.80
C TRP A 371 1.02 7.91 -9.43
N TYR A 372 1.32 7.90 -8.14
CA TYR A 372 2.70 7.78 -7.67
C TYR A 372 3.42 6.52 -8.19
N ALA A 373 2.68 5.43 -8.41
CA ALA A 373 3.26 4.17 -8.88
C ALA A 373 3.71 4.21 -10.35
N VAL A 374 3.12 5.10 -11.16
CA VAL A 374 3.39 5.22 -12.60
C VAL A 374 4.15 6.48 -12.99
N LEU A 375 4.27 7.45 -12.10
CA LEU A 375 5.07 8.64 -12.32
C LEU A 375 6.55 8.38 -12.04
N GLU A 376 7.43 9.13 -12.72
CA GLU A 376 8.82 9.24 -12.29
C GLU A 376 8.85 9.80 -10.85
N LYS A 377 9.89 9.42 -10.10
CA LYS A 377 9.94 9.72 -8.66
C LYS A 377 9.76 11.21 -8.33
N GLU A 378 10.39 12.10 -9.08
CA GLU A 378 10.30 13.55 -8.84
C GLU A 378 8.87 14.06 -9.08
N ASP A 379 8.24 13.59 -10.15
CA ASP A 379 6.86 13.95 -10.48
C ASP A 379 5.87 13.33 -9.48
N GLY A 380 6.13 12.11 -9.02
CA GLY A 380 5.35 11.48 -7.95
C GLY A 380 5.40 12.25 -6.63
N ASP A 381 6.60 12.68 -6.21
CA ASP A 381 6.77 13.50 -5.01
C ASP A 381 6.08 14.87 -5.17
N ASN A 382 6.19 15.49 -6.34
CA ASN A 382 5.50 16.75 -6.66
C ASN A 382 3.98 16.59 -6.65
N TRP A 383 3.47 15.48 -7.20
CA TRP A 383 2.06 15.14 -7.20
C TRP A 383 1.48 15.03 -5.79
N ARG A 384 2.13 14.27 -4.92
CA ARG A 384 1.74 14.15 -3.50
C ARG A 384 1.75 15.49 -2.78
N ASN A 385 2.79 16.27 -2.99
CA ASN A 385 2.87 17.63 -2.43
C ASN A 385 1.75 18.55 -2.95
N LEU A 386 1.40 18.42 -4.22
CA LEU A 386 0.33 19.22 -4.82
C LEU A 386 -1.04 18.83 -4.25
N THR A 387 -1.33 17.54 -4.12
CA THR A 387 -2.56 17.05 -3.48
C THR A 387 -2.67 17.51 -2.02
N ARG A 388 -1.55 17.46 -1.28
CA ARG A 388 -1.49 17.98 0.08
C ARG A 388 -1.73 19.51 0.14
N LYS A 389 -1.23 20.29 -0.82
CA LYS A 389 -1.51 21.73 -0.93
C LYS A 389 -3.00 22.02 -1.16
N LEU A 390 -3.65 21.21 -2.00
CA LEU A 390 -5.11 21.31 -2.20
C LEU A 390 -5.84 21.05 -0.89
N LEU A 391 -5.57 19.93 -0.21
CA LEU A 391 -6.18 19.57 1.06
C LEU A 391 -5.88 20.61 2.17
N GLY A 392 -4.69 21.20 2.16
CA GLY A 392 -4.30 22.28 3.07
C GLY A 392 -4.95 23.65 2.75
N GLY A 393 -5.53 23.80 1.58
CA GLY A 393 -6.11 25.08 1.10
C GLY A 393 -5.05 26.08 0.63
N ALA A 394 -3.84 25.63 0.34
CA ALA A 394 -2.77 26.46 -0.22
C ALA A 394 -2.94 26.73 -1.72
N VAL A 395 -3.69 25.89 -2.41
CA VAL A 395 -4.15 26.05 -3.79
C VAL A 395 -5.65 25.75 -3.83
N ASN A 396 -6.37 26.41 -4.73
CA ASN A 396 -7.76 26.06 -5.04
C ASN A 396 -7.83 24.97 -6.12
N GLN A 397 -9.02 24.51 -6.46
CA GLN A 397 -9.24 23.40 -7.39
C GLN A 397 -8.76 23.72 -8.81
N GLU A 398 -8.93 24.97 -9.27
CA GLU A 398 -8.48 25.42 -10.59
C GLU A 398 -6.94 25.52 -10.63
N GLU A 399 -6.34 26.13 -9.62
CA GLU A 399 -4.87 26.20 -9.46
C GLU A 399 -4.25 24.80 -9.39
N PHE A 400 -4.88 23.88 -8.66
CA PHE A 400 -4.42 22.51 -8.53
C PHE A 400 -4.30 21.80 -9.88
N VAL A 401 -5.34 21.86 -10.73
CA VAL A 401 -5.31 21.20 -12.06
C VAL A 401 -4.37 21.92 -13.03
N GLN A 402 -4.21 23.25 -12.91
CA GLN A 402 -3.25 24.02 -13.69
C GLN A 402 -1.80 23.68 -13.33
N ASP A 403 -1.50 23.59 -12.05
CA ASP A 403 -0.19 23.21 -11.55
C ASP A 403 0.14 21.75 -11.95
N ALA A 404 -0.83 20.83 -11.86
CA ALA A 404 -0.68 19.47 -12.33
C ALA A 404 -0.34 19.42 -13.84
N ALA A 405 -1.06 20.17 -14.66
CA ALA A 405 -0.81 20.23 -16.10
C ALA A 405 0.55 20.85 -16.46
N GLN A 406 1.05 21.76 -15.63
CA GLN A 406 2.31 22.46 -15.89
C GLN A 406 3.55 21.70 -15.42
N TYR A 407 3.45 21.01 -14.28
CA TYR A 407 4.62 20.48 -13.58
C TYR A 407 4.75 18.95 -13.64
N LEU A 408 3.72 18.25 -14.10
CA LEU A 408 3.73 16.79 -14.10
C LEU A 408 3.71 16.24 -15.53
N ASN A 409 4.58 15.28 -15.77
CA ASN A 409 4.64 14.60 -17.05
C ASN A 409 4.01 13.20 -16.93
N PHE A 410 2.78 13.06 -17.45
CA PHE A 410 2.03 11.80 -17.46
C PHE A 410 2.11 11.12 -18.83
N THR A 411 3.27 11.00 -19.42
CA THR A 411 3.41 10.23 -20.66
C THR A 411 3.52 8.76 -20.35
N ALA A 412 2.74 7.93 -21.04
CA ALA A 412 2.89 6.48 -21.01
C ALA A 412 4.32 6.11 -21.44
N GLN A 413 5.01 5.35 -20.61
CA GLN A 413 6.28 4.72 -20.96
C GLN A 413 6.01 3.34 -21.57
#